data_440a8052d4d8e5135da734a58936ebd8
#
_entry.id   440a8052d4d8e5135da734a58936ebd8
#
_cell.length_a   1.000
_cell.length_b   1.000
_cell.length_c   1.000
_cell.angle_alpha   90.00
_cell.angle_beta   90.00
_cell.angle_gamma   90.00
#
_symmetry.space_group_name_H-M   'P 1'
#
loop_
_entity.id
_entity.type
_entity.pdbx_description
1 polymer ?
#
loop_
_entity_poly.entity_id
_entity_poly.type
_entity_poly.pdbx_seq_one_letter_code
_entity_poly.pdbx_strand_id
1 'polypeptide(L)'
;MNGENQIFAVDLFCGVGGLTHGLTRAGVQVRLGVDSDPACRFPMEANNAAKFLEADVAELLPSEIIAAFEDSKVTLLAGCAPCQPFSSYSQSARRDGPHQDWGLLSAFSDLVLAVRPTLVTMENVPPLRKQQIFKDYVAALLDAGYFVDFAVVNGHHIGLPQRRQRLVLVASLLGPIAIPEASKPTVSVRDAISDLPPIEAGTTDPSDPLHASASLSKLNLARIRHSKPGGTWRDWPEELVAACHTRETGTTYPSVYGRMEWDQPAPTMTTQCFAFG
;
A
#
# COMPACT_ATOMS: atom_id res chain seq x y z
N MET A 1 -17.21 0.19 -25.81
CA MET A 1 -16.07 1.11 -26.05
C MET A 1 -15.24 0.44 -27.11
N ASN A 2 -15.01 1.09 -28.24
CA ASN A 2 -14.26 0.52 -29.37
C ASN A 2 -12.83 0.21 -28.90
N GLY A 3 -12.29 -0.96 -29.28
CA GLY A 3 -11.00 -1.49 -28.80
C GLY A 3 -9.74 -0.66 -29.09
N GLU A 4 -9.88 0.54 -29.66
CA GLU A 4 -8.75 1.39 -30.03
C GLU A 4 -8.10 2.18 -28.87
N ASN A 5 -8.74 2.28 -27.70
CA ASN A 5 -8.26 3.02 -26.53
C ASN A 5 -8.12 2.16 -25.26
N GLN A 6 -8.00 0.85 -25.43
CA GLN A 6 -7.82 -0.02 -24.27
C GLN A 6 -6.39 0.12 -23.73
N ILE A 7 -6.27 0.40 -22.42
CA ILE A 7 -4.98 0.48 -21.72
C ILE A 7 -4.59 -0.91 -21.26
N PHE A 8 -3.43 -1.40 -21.70
CA PHE A 8 -2.83 -2.63 -21.18
C PHE A 8 -1.77 -2.26 -20.14
N ALA A 9 -1.80 -2.95 -19.00
CA ALA A 9 -0.91 -2.65 -17.90
C ALA A 9 -0.09 -3.87 -17.44
N VAL A 10 1.10 -3.56 -16.93
CA VAL A 10 1.92 -4.45 -16.11
C VAL A 10 2.07 -3.81 -14.74
N ASP A 11 1.88 -4.63 -13.68
CA ASP A 11 1.99 -4.20 -12.27
C ASP A 11 3.23 -4.86 -11.64
N LEU A 12 4.26 -4.07 -11.40
CA LEU A 12 5.50 -4.50 -10.75
C LEU A 12 5.39 -4.35 -9.23
N PHE A 13 5.93 -5.31 -8.50
CA PHE A 13 5.76 -5.44 -7.05
C PHE A 13 4.27 -5.59 -6.69
N CYS A 14 3.56 -6.42 -7.44
CA CYS A 14 2.10 -6.51 -7.41
C CYS A 14 1.56 -7.07 -6.07
N GLY A 15 2.40 -7.78 -5.30
CA GLY A 15 1.97 -8.45 -4.08
C GLY A 15 0.72 -9.31 -4.32
N VAL A 16 -0.25 -9.21 -3.44
CA VAL A 16 -1.53 -9.93 -3.56
C VAL A 16 -2.51 -9.33 -4.59
N GLY A 17 -2.07 -8.35 -5.40
CA GLY A 17 -2.84 -7.81 -6.53
C GLY A 17 -3.74 -6.62 -6.17
N GLY A 18 -3.46 -5.88 -5.11
CA GLY A 18 -4.28 -4.74 -4.70
C GLY A 18 -4.32 -3.61 -5.74
N LEU A 19 -3.17 -3.20 -6.28
CA LEU A 19 -3.09 -2.20 -7.34
C LEU A 19 -3.69 -2.73 -8.64
N THR A 20 -3.37 -3.97 -9.01
CA THR A 20 -3.97 -4.69 -10.16
C THR A 20 -5.50 -4.63 -10.10
N HIS A 21 -6.09 -4.95 -8.94
CA HIS A 21 -7.55 -4.91 -8.76
C HIS A 21 -8.12 -3.50 -8.93
N GLY A 22 -7.45 -2.49 -8.35
CA GLY A 22 -7.85 -1.08 -8.50
C GLY A 22 -7.81 -0.60 -9.94
N LEU A 23 -6.75 -0.91 -10.69
CA LEU A 23 -6.60 -0.60 -12.10
C LEU A 23 -7.68 -1.28 -12.94
N THR A 24 -7.95 -2.57 -12.69
CA THR A 24 -9.00 -3.33 -13.39
C THR A 24 -10.39 -2.70 -13.16
N ARG A 25 -10.69 -2.30 -11.93
CA ARG A 25 -11.95 -1.60 -11.62
C ARG A 25 -12.04 -0.22 -12.30
N ALA A 26 -10.92 0.40 -12.60
CA ALA A 26 -10.86 1.65 -13.36
C ALA A 26 -10.95 1.45 -14.90
N GLY A 27 -11.08 0.20 -15.36
CA GLY A 27 -11.20 -0.12 -16.80
C GLY A 27 -9.87 -0.39 -17.49
N VAL A 28 -8.78 -0.47 -16.74
CA VAL A 28 -7.45 -0.85 -17.26
C VAL A 28 -7.33 -2.38 -17.30
N GLN A 29 -6.86 -2.91 -18.41
CA GLN A 29 -6.60 -4.35 -18.53
C GLN A 29 -5.19 -4.68 -18.06
N VAL A 30 -5.04 -5.10 -16.82
CA VAL A 30 -3.76 -5.59 -16.30
C VAL A 30 -3.50 -6.99 -16.86
N ARG A 31 -2.38 -7.15 -17.55
CA ARG A 31 -2.00 -8.40 -18.25
C ARG A 31 -1.07 -9.24 -17.40
N LEU A 32 -0.18 -8.58 -16.64
CA LEU A 32 0.88 -9.23 -15.88
C LEU A 32 1.06 -8.51 -14.55
N GLY A 33 1.14 -9.28 -13.45
CA GLY A 33 1.65 -8.83 -12.17
C GLY A 33 2.96 -9.56 -11.87
N VAL A 34 3.96 -8.83 -11.41
CA VAL A 34 5.29 -9.37 -11.10
C VAL A 34 5.59 -9.17 -9.62
N ASP A 35 5.98 -10.23 -8.92
CA ASP A 35 6.46 -10.17 -7.54
C ASP A 35 7.43 -11.34 -7.28
N SER A 36 8.38 -11.14 -6.38
CA SER A 36 9.35 -12.18 -6.00
C SER A 36 8.82 -13.15 -4.95
N ASP A 37 7.72 -12.83 -4.26
CA ASP A 37 7.12 -13.71 -3.25
C ASP A 37 6.10 -14.66 -3.89
N PRO A 38 6.39 -15.98 -3.97
CA PRO A 38 5.47 -16.97 -4.54
C PRO A 38 4.14 -17.07 -3.78
N ALA A 39 4.08 -16.67 -2.51
CA ALA A 39 2.85 -16.66 -1.73
C ALA A 39 1.81 -15.66 -2.29
N CYS A 40 2.24 -14.67 -3.07
CA CYS A 40 1.38 -13.69 -3.71
C CYS A 40 0.61 -14.23 -4.91
N ARG A 41 1.05 -15.33 -5.53
CA ARG A 41 0.45 -15.93 -6.74
C ARG A 41 -1.03 -16.25 -6.56
N PHE A 42 -1.36 -17.06 -5.55
CA PHE A 42 -2.75 -17.49 -5.37
C PHE A 42 -3.72 -16.32 -5.14
N PRO A 43 -3.50 -15.42 -4.17
CA PRO A 43 -4.44 -14.32 -3.96
C PRO A 43 -4.49 -13.36 -5.16
N MET A 44 -3.40 -13.16 -5.88
CA MET A 44 -3.36 -12.30 -7.05
C MET A 44 -4.19 -12.89 -8.19
N GLU A 45 -3.97 -14.13 -8.59
CA GLU A 45 -4.67 -14.80 -9.70
C GLU A 45 -6.13 -15.15 -9.36
N ALA A 46 -6.43 -15.46 -8.09
CA ALA A 46 -7.79 -15.77 -7.66
C ALA A 46 -8.74 -14.56 -7.72
N ASN A 47 -8.20 -13.35 -7.60
CA ASN A 47 -8.98 -12.11 -7.53
C ASN A 47 -8.84 -11.22 -8.77
N ASN A 48 -7.95 -11.56 -9.71
CA ASN A 48 -7.67 -10.77 -10.91
C ASN A 48 -7.48 -11.66 -12.13
N ALA A 49 -7.80 -11.13 -13.31
CA ALA A 49 -7.60 -11.84 -14.57
C ALA A 49 -6.15 -11.78 -15.09
N ALA A 50 -5.28 -11.02 -14.45
CA ALA A 50 -3.88 -10.87 -14.82
C ALA A 50 -3.07 -12.13 -14.47
N LYS A 51 -2.07 -12.44 -15.27
CA LYS A 51 -1.12 -13.53 -14.97
C LYS A 51 -0.14 -13.09 -13.88
N PHE A 52 0.34 -14.03 -13.08
CA PHE A 52 1.40 -13.79 -12.10
C PHE A 52 2.73 -14.33 -12.62
N LEU A 53 3.76 -13.48 -12.61
CA LEU A 53 5.15 -13.86 -12.86
C LEU A 53 5.94 -13.75 -11.55
N GLU A 54 6.48 -14.86 -11.09
CA GLU A 54 7.41 -14.91 -9.97
C GLU A 54 8.81 -14.51 -10.47
N ALA A 55 9.22 -13.28 -10.19
CA ALA A 55 10.52 -12.75 -10.59
C ALA A 55 10.96 -11.60 -9.69
N ASP A 56 12.28 -11.44 -9.53
CA ASP A 56 12.85 -10.21 -8.98
C ASP A 56 12.79 -9.10 -10.05
N VAL A 57 12.15 -7.99 -9.72
CA VAL A 57 12.03 -6.84 -10.63
C VAL A 57 13.40 -6.28 -11.03
N ALA A 58 14.42 -6.42 -10.18
CA ALA A 58 15.78 -5.99 -10.49
C ALA A 58 16.46 -6.84 -11.59
N GLU A 59 15.97 -8.06 -11.80
CA GLU A 59 16.49 -9.00 -12.81
C GLU A 59 15.55 -9.14 -14.04
N LEU A 60 14.38 -8.46 -14.00
CA LEU A 60 13.37 -8.56 -15.04
C LEU A 60 13.84 -7.92 -16.36
N LEU A 61 13.68 -8.64 -17.45
CA LEU A 61 14.04 -8.12 -18.77
C LEU A 61 12.94 -7.22 -19.33
N PRO A 62 13.30 -6.05 -19.93
CA PRO A 62 12.32 -5.17 -20.58
C PRO A 62 11.45 -5.87 -21.62
N SER A 63 11.99 -6.90 -22.33
CA SER A 63 11.27 -7.69 -23.31
C SER A 63 10.08 -8.47 -22.74
N GLU A 64 10.12 -8.88 -21.48
CA GLU A 64 9.03 -9.58 -20.82
C GLU A 64 7.84 -8.64 -20.56
N ILE A 65 8.13 -7.39 -20.19
CA ILE A 65 7.11 -6.35 -20.02
C ILE A 65 6.51 -5.99 -21.37
N ILE A 66 7.34 -5.77 -22.39
CA ILE A 66 6.90 -5.42 -23.75
C ILE A 66 6.01 -6.51 -24.32
N ALA A 67 6.37 -7.78 -24.13
CA ALA A 67 5.56 -8.90 -24.59
C ALA A 67 4.17 -8.95 -23.91
N ALA A 68 4.07 -8.54 -22.65
CA ALA A 68 2.79 -8.48 -21.95
C ALA A 68 1.86 -7.35 -22.45
N PHE A 69 2.41 -6.32 -23.04
CA PHE A 69 1.62 -5.24 -23.65
C PHE A 69 1.00 -5.63 -25.00
N GLU A 70 1.50 -6.70 -25.63
CA GLU A 70 1.04 -7.13 -26.96
C GLU A 70 1.06 -5.95 -27.96
N ASP A 71 0.03 -5.79 -28.80
CA ASP A 71 -0.09 -4.71 -29.77
C ASP A 71 -0.88 -3.49 -29.24
N SER A 72 -0.93 -3.30 -27.91
CA SER A 72 -1.65 -2.16 -27.34
C SER A 72 -1.02 -0.83 -27.71
N LYS A 73 -1.85 0.12 -28.14
CA LYS A 73 -1.41 1.51 -28.43
C LYS A 73 -1.19 2.33 -27.15
N VAL A 74 -1.87 1.96 -26.06
CA VAL A 74 -1.74 2.65 -24.77
C VAL A 74 -1.30 1.63 -23.71
N THR A 75 -0.08 1.81 -23.23
CA THR A 75 0.56 0.92 -22.26
C THR A 75 0.78 1.63 -20.94
N LEU A 76 0.58 0.92 -19.83
CA LEU A 76 0.79 1.42 -18.48
C LEU A 76 1.77 0.52 -17.73
N LEU A 77 2.87 1.08 -17.26
CA LEU A 77 3.71 0.42 -16.26
C LEU A 77 3.38 0.98 -14.88
N ALA A 78 2.86 0.12 -14.04
CA ALA A 78 2.48 0.45 -12.67
C ALA A 78 3.43 -0.23 -11.68
N GLY A 79 3.62 0.34 -10.48
CA GLY A 79 4.41 -0.33 -9.46
C GLY A 79 4.36 0.33 -8.09
N CYS A 80 4.56 -0.51 -7.06
CA CYS A 80 4.67 -0.11 -5.65
C CYS A 80 6.00 -0.62 -5.09
N ALA A 81 7.13 -0.04 -5.56
CA ALA A 81 8.45 -0.49 -5.13
C ALA A 81 8.58 -0.49 -3.60
N PRO A 82 9.08 -1.56 -2.97
CA PRO A 82 9.27 -1.63 -1.53
C PRO A 82 10.08 -0.45 -0.99
N CYS A 83 9.64 0.09 0.14
CA CYS A 83 10.20 1.31 0.73
C CYS A 83 10.45 1.11 2.24
N GLN A 84 10.97 -0.05 2.63
CA GLN A 84 11.17 -0.40 4.04
C GLN A 84 12.04 0.61 4.81
N PRO A 85 13.12 1.20 4.25
CA PRO A 85 13.93 2.17 4.98
C PRO A 85 13.19 3.45 5.38
N PHE A 86 12.08 3.78 4.70
CA PHE A 86 11.32 5.01 4.94
C PHE A 86 10.04 4.80 5.75
N SER A 87 9.70 3.55 6.07
CA SER A 87 8.56 3.28 6.93
C SER A 87 8.88 3.68 8.38
N SER A 88 7.87 4.18 9.11
CA SER A 88 8.03 4.54 10.52
C SER A 88 8.42 3.37 11.42
N TYR A 89 8.22 2.13 10.96
CA TYR A 89 8.55 0.90 11.68
C TYR A 89 10.04 0.50 11.58
N SER A 90 10.77 0.97 10.57
CA SER A 90 12.17 0.61 10.33
C SER A 90 13.17 1.69 10.76
N GLN A 91 12.81 2.59 11.67
CA GLN A 91 13.72 3.64 12.15
C GLN A 91 14.99 3.10 12.83
N SER A 92 14.94 1.89 13.40
CA SER A 92 16.11 1.22 13.96
C SER A 92 17.09 0.70 12.89
N ALA A 93 16.58 0.33 11.71
CA ALA A 93 17.39 -0.20 10.60
C ALA A 93 18.15 0.90 9.82
N ARG A 94 17.84 2.18 10.03
CA ARG A 94 18.55 3.31 9.40
C ARG A 94 20.01 3.48 9.82
N ARG A 95 20.48 2.74 10.83
CA ARG A 95 21.83 2.86 11.36
C ARG A 95 22.89 2.07 10.58
N ASP A 96 22.50 1.16 9.69
CA ASP A 96 23.41 0.16 9.14
C ASP A 96 23.75 0.32 7.64
N GLY A 97 23.59 1.52 7.05
CA GLY A 97 24.02 1.81 5.66
C GLY A 97 22.90 1.74 4.61
N PRO A 98 23.22 1.85 3.30
CA PRO A 98 22.22 1.80 2.24
C PRO A 98 21.55 0.42 2.19
N HIS A 99 20.25 0.36 2.42
CA HIS A 99 19.45 -0.85 2.32
C HIS A 99 19.34 -1.33 0.86
N GLN A 100 19.32 -2.65 0.64
CA GLN A 100 19.09 -3.27 -0.68
C GLN A 100 17.83 -2.74 -1.38
N ASP A 101 16.79 -2.41 -0.62
CA ASP A 101 15.51 -1.90 -1.14
C ASP A 101 15.60 -0.53 -1.84
N TRP A 102 16.70 0.20 -1.69
CA TRP A 102 16.93 1.45 -2.44
C TRP A 102 17.15 1.18 -3.92
N GLY A 103 17.72 0.02 -4.26
CA GLY A 103 17.91 -0.41 -5.64
C GLY A 103 16.61 -0.67 -6.41
N LEU A 104 15.52 -1.00 -5.73
CA LEU A 104 14.27 -1.39 -6.39
C LEU A 104 13.53 -0.22 -7.05
N LEU A 105 13.61 0.99 -6.49
CA LEU A 105 13.09 2.18 -7.20
C LEU A 105 13.96 2.53 -8.41
N SER A 106 15.29 2.34 -8.32
CA SER A 106 16.18 2.50 -9.48
C SER A 106 15.86 1.46 -10.54
N ALA A 107 15.69 0.19 -10.18
CA ALA A 107 15.30 -0.87 -11.12
C ALA A 107 13.96 -0.56 -11.80
N PHE A 108 12.97 -0.05 -11.05
CA PHE A 108 11.72 0.41 -11.62
C PHE A 108 11.93 1.56 -12.63
N SER A 109 12.74 2.55 -12.28
CA SER A 109 13.11 3.66 -13.16
C SER A 109 13.78 3.17 -14.45
N ASP A 110 14.75 2.27 -14.33
CA ASP A 110 15.49 1.72 -15.48
C ASP A 110 14.56 0.95 -16.43
N LEU A 111 13.62 0.16 -15.87
CA LEU A 111 12.61 -0.53 -16.66
C LEU A 111 11.66 0.45 -17.36
N VAL A 112 11.21 1.52 -16.70
CA VAL A 112 10.39 2.56 -17.34
C VAL A 112 11.13 3.19 -18.53
N LEU A 113 12.40 3.53 -18.35
CA LEU A 113 13.22 4.14 -19.41
C LEU A 113 13.50 3.19 -20.58
N ALA A 114 13.70 1.90 -20.30
CA ALA A 114 13.97 0.88 -21.31
C ALA A 114 12.71 0.48 -22.09
N VAL A 115 11.59 0.30 -21.40
CA VAL A 115 10.29 -0.12 -21.98
C VAL A 115 9.57 1.04 -22.66
N ARG A 116 9.70 2.27 -22.12
CA ARG A 116 9.02 3.49 -22.59
C ARG A 116 7.50 3.33 -22.72
N PRO A 117 6.80 2.89 -21.66
CA PRO A 117 5.34 2.78 -21.67
C PRO A 117 4.72 4.17 -21.91
N THR A 118 3.53 4.24 -22.50
CA THR A 118 2.84 5.54 -22.73
C THR A 118 2.41 6.21 -21.42
N LEU A 119 2.14 5.42 -20.39
CA LEU A 119 1.73 5.87 -19.06
C LEU A 119 2.59 5.17 -17.99
N VAL A 120 2.83 5.87 -16.90
CA VAL A 120 3.48 5.32 -15.69
C VAL A 120 2.68 5.72 -14.46
N THR A 121 2.54 4.82 -13.50
CA THR A 121 2.07 5.17 -12.16
C THR A 121 2.91 4.47 -11.09
N MET A 122 3.18 5.20 -10.00
CA MET A 122 3.89 4.67 -8.85
C MET A 122 3.20 5.09 -7.56
N GLU A 123 3.08 4.16 -6.61
CA GLU A 123 2.63 4.43 -5.24
C GLU A 123 3.76 4.19 -4.25
N ASN A 124 3.85 5.03 -3.21
CA ASN A 124 4.82 4.83 -2.15
C ASN A 124 4.42 5.58 -0.85
N VAL A 125 5.25 5.49 0.18
CA VAL A 125 5.05 6.26 1.41
C VAL A 125 5.47 7.73 1.26
N PRO A 126 4.78 8.70 1.90
CA PRO A 126 5.04 10.13 1.74
C PRO A 126 6.49 10.59 2.00
N PRO A 127 7.26 9.99 2.94
CA PRO A 127 8.64 10.42 3.17
C PRO A 127 9.57 10.24 1.97
N LEU A 128 9.26 9.32 1.04
CA LEU A 128 10.05 9.12 -0.18
C LEU A 128 10.17 10.41 -1.00
N ARG A 129 9.14 11.26 -1.04
CA ARG A 129 9.15 12.55 -1.77
C ARG A 129 10.35 13.44 -1.44
N LYS A 130 10.91 13.32 -0.24
CA LYS A 130 12.05 14.14 0.22
C LYS A 130 13.40 13.54 -0.15
N GLN A 131 13.44 12.29 -0.61
CA GLN A 131 14.67 11.55 -0.88
C GLN A 131 15.24 11.90 -2.26
N GLN A 132 16.59 11.85 -2.37
CA GLN A 132 17.27 12.15 -3.63
C GLN A 132 16.86 11.18 -4.73
N ILE A 133 16.76 9.89 -4.43
CA ILE A 133 16.36 8.86 -5.40
C ILE A 133 15.01 9.13 -6.06
N PHE A 134 14.05 9.71 -5.34
CA PHE A 134 12.77 10.11 -5.93
C PHE A 134 12.91 11.32 -6.85
N LYS A 135 13.75 12.28 -6.49
CA LYS A 135 14.04 13.45 -7.33
C LYS A 135 14.74 13.05 -8.61
N ASP A 136 15.70 12.11 -8.51
CA ASP A 136 16.43 11.57 -9.65
C ASP A 136 15.48 10.81 -10.60
N TYR A 137 14.55 10.01 -10.03
CA TYR A 137 13.51 9.33 -10.82
C TYR A 137 12.60 10.32 -11.55
N VAL A 138 12.12 11.37 -10.88
CA VAL A 138 11.29 12.41 -11.53
C VAL A 138 12.08 13.12 -12.63
N ALA A 139 13.35 13.46 -12.40
CA ALA A 139 14.22 14.09 -13.40
C ALA A 139 14.40 13.18 -14.64
N ALA A 140 14.65 11.88 -14.43
CA ALA A 140 14.79 10.92 -15.52
C ALA A 140 13.52 10.78 -16.38
N LEU A 141 12.33 10.82 -15.76
CA LEU A 141 11.06 10.82 -16.49
C LEU A 141 10.88 12.09 -17.32
N LEU A 142 11.18 13.26 -16.75
CA LEU A 142 11.10 14.55 -17.47
C LEU A 142 12.08 14.58 -18.66
N ASP A 143 13.32 14.14 -18.45
CA ASP A 143 14.34 14.06 -19.50
C ASP A 143 13.96 13.07 -20.61
N ALA A 144 13.22 12.00 -20.26
CA ALA A 144 12.66 11.06 -21.21
C ALA A 144 11.41 11.58 -21.96
N GLY A 145 10.94 12.80 -21.65
CA GLY A 145 9.84 13.48 -22.33
C GLY A 145 8.46 13.22 -21.74
N TYR A 146 8.37 12.64 -20.54
CA TYR A 146 7.09 12.47 -19.85
C TYR A 146 6.61 13.80 -19.25
N PHE A 147 5.30 14.03 -19.30
CA PHE A 147 4.62 14.95 -18.39
C PHE A 147 4.43 14.23 -17.07
N VAL A 148 4.85 14.81 -15.95
CA VAL A 148 4.86 14.18 -14.63
C VAL A 148 4.08 15.01 -13.63
N ASP A 149 3.22 14.36 -12.84
CA ASP A 149 2.61 14.93 -11.65
C ASP A 149 2.71 13.96 -10.47
N PHE A 150 2.84 14.48 -9.25
CA PHE A 150 2.84 13.68 -8.04
C PHE A 150 2.26 14.43 -6.85
N ALA A 151 1.50 13.72 -6.02
CA ALA A 151 0.86 14.26 -4.84
C ALA A 151 0.85 13.27 -3.68
N VAL A 152 0.69 13.79 -2.46
CA VAL A 152 0.34 12.96 -1.30
C VAL A 152 -1.18 12.86 -1.21
N VAL A 153 -1.70 11.69 -1.52
CA VAL A 153 -3.14 11.40 -1.48
C VAL A 153 -3.52 10.86 -0.10
N ASN A 154 -4.58 11.43 0.48
CA ASN A 154 -5.17 10.98 1.73
C ASN A 154 -6.33 10.02 1.45
N GLY A 155 -6.29 8.82 2.00
CA GLY A 155 -7.31 7.79 1.79
C GLY A 155 -8.73 8.25 2.12
N HIS A 156 -8.92 8.98 3.21
CA HIS A 156 -10.24 9.47 3.58
C HIS A 156 -10.81 10.50 2.61
N HIS A 157 -9.97 11.24 1.86
CA HIS A 157 -10.45 12.16 0.82
C HIS A 157 -10.95 11.44 -0.43
N ILE A 158 -10.57 10.18 -0.63
CA ILE A 158 -11.04 9.36 -1.75
C ILE A 158 -12.12 8.33 -1.34
N GLY A 159 -12.64 8.46 -0.09
CA GLY A 159 -13.72 7.62 0.43
C GLY A 159 -13.28 6.33 1.11
N LEU A 160 -12.00 6.20 1.48
CA LEU A 160 -11.56 5.09 2.34
C LEU A 160 -11.88 5.41 3.81
N PRO A 161 -12.39 4.47 4.60
CA PRO A 161 -12.60 4.64 6.05
C PRO A 161 -11.28 4.59 6.83
N GLN A 162 -10.20 5.13 6.25
CA GLN A 162 -8.84 5.03 6.79
C GLN A 162 -8.01 6.27 6.52
N ARG A 163 -7.28 6.75 7.54
CA ARG A 163 -6.32 7.87 7.45
C ARG A 163 -4.99 7.38 6.88
N ARG A 164 -5.03 6.83 5.65
CA ARG A 164 -3.84 6.31 4.96
C ARG A 164 -3.33 7.36 3.98
N GLN A 165 -2.10 7.80 4.15
CA GLN A 165 -1.43 8.72 3.23
C GLN A 165 -0.48 7.96 2.32
N ARG A 166 -0.50 8.29 1.02
CA ARG A 166 0.41 7.71 0.03
C ARG A 166 0.89 8.76 -0.95
N LEU A 167 2.17 8.68 -1.27
CA LEU A 167 2.75 9.39 -2.41
C LEU A 167 2.31 8.65 -3.68
N VAL A 168 1.65 9.35 -4.57
CA VAL A 168 1.27 8.84 -5.89
C VAL A 168 2.00 9.68 -6.93
N LEU A 169 2.57 9.03 -7.95
CA LEU A 169 3.12 9.67 -9.13
C LEU A 169 2.40 9.11 -10.36
N VAL A 170 2.10 9.99 -11.30
CA VAL A 170 1.61 9.65 -12.64
C VAL A 170 2.48 10.34 -13.67
N ALA A 171 2.77 9.64 -14.78
CA ALA A 171 3.51 10.21 -15.89
C ALA A 171 2.91 9.76 -17.23
N SER A 172 3.02 10.62 -18.26
CA SER A 172 2.39 10.41 -19.56
C SER A 172 3.25 10.94 -20.70
N LEU A 173 3.38 10.16 -21.78
CA LEU A 173 3.91 10.60 -23.09
C LEU A 173 2.81 11.17 -24.01
N LEU A 174 1.53 11.01 -23.64
CA LEU A 174 0.39 11.43 -24.47
C LEU A 174 0.02 12.91 -24.30
N GLY A 175 0.59 13.58 -23.30
CA GLY A 175 0.30 14.96 -22.96
C GLY A 175 0.21 15.17 -21.45
N PRO A 176 -0.13 16.41 -21.01
CA PRO A 176 -0.24 16.75 -19.59
C PRO A 176 -1.21 15.83 -18.86
N ILE A 177 -0.78 15.37 -17.67
CA ILE A 177 -1.55 14.52 -16.77
C ILE A 177 -1.52 15.14 -15.38
N ALA A 178 -2.59 14.99 -14.61
CA ALA A 178 -2.65 15.47 -13.25
C ALA A 178 -3.40 14.49 -12.35
N ILE A 179 -2.98 14.40 -11.09
CA ILE A 179 -3.71 13.69 -10.04
C ILE A 179 -4.88 14.58 -9.63
N PRO A 180 -6.14 14.14 -9.80
CA PRO A 180 -7.28 14.96 -9.46
C PRO A 180 -7.35 15.21 -7.95
N GLU A 181 -7.68 16.43 -7.56
CA GLU A 181 -8.04 16.69 -6.18
C GLU A 181 -9.34 15.93 -5.85
N ALA A 182 -9.25 15.07 -4.85
CA ALA A 182 -10.40 14.31 -4.40
C ALA A 182 -10.88 14.83 -3.05
N SER A 183 -12.19 15.10 -2.97
CA SER A 183 -12.86 15.52 -1.75
C SER A 183 -14.19 14.77 -1.63
N LYS A 184 -14.09 13.46 -1.36
CA LYS A 184 -15.27 12.66 -1.02
C LYS A 184 -15.64 12.86 0.46
N PRO A 185 -16.91 12.69 0.83
CA PRO A 185 -17.31 12.65 2.23
C PRO A 185 -16.48 11.64 3.01
N THR A 186 -16.10 12.01 4.23
CA THR A 186 -15.34 11.13 5.12
C THR A 186 -16.22 9.94 5.52
N VAL A 187 -15.71 8.73 5.33
CA VAL A 187 -16.32 7.48 5.78
C VAL A 187 -15.72 7.12 7.14
N SER A 188 -16.56 6.94 8.15
CA SER A 188 -16.13 6.57 9.50
C SER A 188 -16.00 5.05 9.67
N VAL A 189 -15.41 4.62 10.80
CA VAL A 189 -15.41 3.21 11.22
C VAL A 189 -16.85 2.71 11.35
N ARG A 190 -17.76 3.53 11.89
CA ARG A 190 -19.18 3.19 12.04
C ARG A 190 -19.81 2.88 10.69
N ASP A 191 -19.62 3.74 9.69
CA ASP A 191 -20.18 3.55 8.35
C ASP A 191 -19.66 2.27 7.68
N ALA A 192 -18.45 1.83 8.05
CA ALA A 192 -17.80 0.70 7.40
C ALA A 192 -18.07 -0.67 8.05
N ILE A 193 -18.29 -0.73 9.38
CA ILE A 193 -18.33 -2.01 10.11
C ILE A 193 -19.42 -2.12 11.19
N SER A 194 -20.32 -1.13 11.33
CA SER A 194 -21.33 -1.19 12.41
C SER A 194 -22.40 -2.28 12.20
N ASP A 195 -22.55 -2.78 10.99
CA ASP A 195 -23.45 -3.88 10.62
C ASP A 195 -22.84 -5.27 10.86
N LEU A 196 -21.53 -5.35 11.12
CA LEU A 196 -20.89 -6.62 11.45
C LEU A 196 -21.27 -7.08 12.88
N PRO A 197 -21.58 -8.37 13.09
CA PRO A 197 -21.85 -8.89 14.42
C PRO A 197 -20.61 -8.75 15.34
N PRO A 198 -20.80 -8.45 16.63
CA PRO A 198 -19.69 -8.40 17.56
C PRO A 198 -19.10 -9.79 17.79
N ILE A 199 -17.78 -9.90 17.77
CA ILE A 199 -17.05 -11.13 18.09
C ILE A 199 -16.11 -10.93 19.29
N GLU A 200 -15.93 -11.98 20.09
CA GLU A 200 -14.99 -12.00 21.20
C GLU A 200 -13.58 -12.44 20.74
N ALA A 201 -12.57 -12.13 21.54
CA ALA A 201 -11.20 -12.56 21.28
C ALA A 201 -11.10 -14.08 21.12
N GLY A 202 -10.51 -14.56 20.02
CA GLY A 202 -10.36 -15.96 19.68
C GLY A 202 -11.61 -16.62 19.11
N THR A 203 -12.63 -15.86 18.73
CA THR A 203 -13.83 -16.40 18.08
C THR A 203 -13.92 -16.01 16.61
N THR A 204 -14.73 -16.75 15.89
CA THR A 204 -15.05 -16.53 14.47
C THR A 204 -16.57 -16.47 14.34
N ASP A 205 -17.06 -15.57 13.50
CA ASP A 205 -18.48 -15.52 13.15
C ASP A 205 -18.88 -16.81 12.39
N PRO A 206 -19.96 -17.50 12.82
CA PRO A 206 -20.38 -18.74 12.16
C PRO A 206 -20.82 -18.56 10.71
N SER A 207 -21.25 -17.36 10.33
CA SER A 207 -21.71 -17.05 8.97
C SER A 207 -20.64 -16.49 8.06
N ASP A 208 -19.52 -15.99 8.61
CA ASP A 208 -18.39 -15.45 7.86
C ASP A 208 -17.04 -15.89 8.47
N PRO A 209 -16.35 -16.88 7.89
CA PRO A 209 -15.08 -17.36 8.40
C PRO A 209 -13.94 -16.33 8.33
N LEU A 210 -14.10 -15.26 7.55
CA LEU A 210 -13.15 -14.16 7.50
C LEU A 210 -13.36 -13.15 8.62
N HIS A 211 -14.55 -13.12 9.22
CA HIS A 211 -14.84 -12.31 10.39
C HIS A 211 -14.40 -13.06 11.65
N ALA A 212 -13.09 -13.07 11.87
CA ALA A 212 -12.44 -13.79 12.95
C ALA A 212 -11.53 -12.86 13.77
N SER A 213 -11.37 -13.15 15.04
CA SER A 213 -10.50 -12.42 15.96
C SER A 213 -9.40 -13.32 16.51
N ALA A 214 -8.20 -12.77 16.66
CA ALA A 214 -7.08 -13.48 17.26
C ALA A 214 -7.34 -13.79 18.76
N SER A 215 -6.85 -14.93 19.21
CA SER A 215 -6.83 -15.28 20.63
C SER A 215 -5.86 -14.36 21.37
N LEU A 216 -6.28 -13.84 22.53
CA LEU A 216 -5.47 -12.97 23.35
C LEU A 216 -5.15 -13.64 24.70
N SER A 217 -3.98 -13.33 25.25
CA SER A 217 -3.70 -13.67 26.65
C SER A 217 -4.65 -12.91 27.58
N LYS A 218 -4.86 -13.44 28.79
CA LYS A 218 -5.71 -12.77 29.81
C LYS A 218 -5.26 -11.33 30.08
N LEU A 219 -3.94 -11.09 30.08
CA LEU A 219 -3.38 -9.77 30.29
C LEU A 219 -3.67 -8.82 29.10
N ASN A 220 -3.49 -9.29 27.87
CA ASN A 220 -3.76 -8.45 26.68
C ASN A 220 -5.26 -8.19 26.54
N LEU A 221 -6.11 -9.14 26.86
CA LEU A 221 -7.57 -8.93 26.90
C LEU A 221 -7.95 -7.87 27.94
N ALA A 222 -7.34 -7.90 29.14
CA ALA A 222 -7.55 -6.86 30.15
C ALA A 222 -7.11 -5.48 29.63
N ARG A 223 -5.95 -5.38 28.98
CA ARG A 223 -5.43 -4.15 28.35
C ARG A 223 -6.41 -3.57 27.34
N ILE A 224 -6.86 -4.39 26.37
CA ILE A 224 -7.81 -3.95 25.34
C ILE A 224 -9.13 -3.50 25.94
N ARG A 225 -9.65 -4.19 26.95
CA ARG A 225 -10.89 -3.80 27.63
C ARG A 225 -10.78 -2.47 28.38
N HIS A 226 -9.58 -2.08 28.83
CA HIS A 226 -9.32 -0.78 29.44
C HIS A 226 -9.05 0.32 28.40
N SER A 227 -8.78 -0.03 27.14
CA SER A 227 -8.62 0.97 26.08
C SER A 227 -9.96 1.61 25.75
N LYS A 228 -10.07 2.93 25.91
CA LYS A 228 -11.26 3.71 25.55
C LYS A 228 -11.27 3.96 24.03
N PRO A 229 -12.44 4.18 23.40
CA PRO A 229 -12.49 4.69 22.04
C PRO A 229 -11.61 5.95 21.88
N GLY A 230 -10.72 5.98 20.91
CA GLY A 230 -9.71 7.05 20.72
C GLY A 230 -8.55 7.00 21.72
N GLY A 231 -8.60 6.15 22.72
CA GLY A 231 -7.57 6.02 23.76
C GLY A 231 -6.41 5.13 23.34
N THR A 232 -5.41 5.12 24.21
CA THR A 232 -4.16 4.37 24.01
C THR A 232 -3.74 3.70 25.33
N TRP A 233 -2.60 3.01 25.34
CA TRP A 233 -2.02 2.44 26.56
C TRP A 233 -1.74 3.49 27.66
N ARG A 234 -1.69 4.76 27.33
CA ARG A 234 -1.49 5.87 28.29
C ARG A 234 -2.70 6.09 29.21
N ASP A 235 -3.85 5.57 28.81
CA ASP A 235 -5.11 5.65 29.61
C ASP A 235 -5.27 4.45 30.52
N TRP A 236 -4.32 3.49 30.52
CA TRP A 236 -4.42 2.26 31.31
C TRP A 236 -3.99 2.48 32.75
N PRO A 237 -4.52 1.69 33.70
CA PRO A 237 -3.94 1.56 35.01
C PRO A 237 -2.47 1.12 34.94
N GLU A 238 -1.65 1.59 35.88
CA GLU A 238 -0.19 1.37 35.87
C GLU A 238 0.18 -0.13 35.79
N GLU A 239 -0.55 -0.98 36.45
CA GLU A 239 -0.37 -2.45 36.46
C GLU A 239 -0.60 -3.11 35.10
N LEU A 240 -1.28 -2.45 34.17
CA LEU A 240 -1.51 -2.93 32.81
C LEU A 240 -0.50 -2.38 31.79
N VAL A 241 0.25 -1.33 32.16
CA VAL A 241 1.24 -0.75 31.25
C VAL A 241 2.37 -1.76 31.02
N ALA A 242 2.69 -2.00 29.73
CA ALA A 242 3.75 -2.93 29.41
C ALA A 242 5.14 -2.30 29.67
N ALA A 243 6.09 -3.08 30.18
CA ALA A 243 7.45 -2.61 30.49
C ALA A 243 8.17 -1.97 29.28
N CYS A 244 7.82 -2.33 28.05
CA CYS A 244 8.36 -1.69 26.86
C CYS A 244 7.90 -0.23 26.70
N HIS A 245 6.76 0.16 27.25
CA HIS A 245 6.23 1.54 27.16
C HIS A 245 6.84 2.46 28.23
N THR A 246 7.39 1.91 29.31
CA THR A 246 8.05 2.71 30.37
C THR A 246 9.52 3.03 30.07
N ARG A 247 10.09 2.45 29.00
CA ARG A 247 11.46 2.72 28.56
C ARG A 247 11.51 4.05 27.80
N GLU A 248 12.63 4.76 27.83
CA GLU A 248 12.82 6.04 27.11
C GLU A 248 12.44 5.96 25.61
N THR A 249 12.74 4.83 24.95
CA THR A 249 12.40 4.59 23.55
C THR A 249 10.96 4.11 23.32
N GLY A 250 10.27 3.63 24.36
CA GLY A 250 8.93 3.04 24.28
C GLY A 250 7.79 4.06 24.29
N THR A 251 8.06 5.28 24.73
CA THR A 251 7.05 6.35 24.85
C THR A 251 6.60 6.93 23.52
N THR A 252 7.29 6.64 22.43
CA THR A 252 7.09 7.21 21.09
C THR A 252 5.97 6.54 20.27
N TYR A 253 5.47 5.38 20.71
CA TYR A 253 4.44 4.60 19.99
C TYR A 253 3.11 4.53 20.76
N PRO A 254 2.31 5.60 20.76
CA PRO A 254 1.02 5.60 21.47
C PRO A 254 -0.03 4.71 20.80
N SER A 255 0.11 4.42 19.52
CA SER A 255 -0.89 3.69 18.71
C SER A 255 -0.96 2.18 18.98
N VAL A 256 0.05 1.60 19.63
CA VAL A 256 0.01 0.18 20.04
C VAL A 256 -1.10 0.00 21.08
N TYR A 257 -1.99 -0.98 20.85
CA TYR A 257 -3.25 -1.17 21.59
C TYR A 257 -4.20 0.05 21.59
N GLY A 258 -4.02 0.97 20.65
CA GLY A 258 -4.96 2.07 20.45
C GLY A 258 -6.31 1.53 19.99
N ARG A 259 -7.40 2.13 20.47
CA ARG A 259 -8.77 1.76 20.09
C ARG A 259 -9.33 2.79 19.11
N MET A 260 -9.90 2.32 18.00
CA MET A 260 -10.54 3.20 17.01
C MET A 260 -11.78 3.90 17.62
N GLU A 261 -12.06 5.07 17.08
CA GLU A 261 -13.29 5.81 17.33
C GLU A 261 -14.33 5.49 16.25
N TRP A 262 -15.57 5.29 16.67
CA TRP A 262 -16.67 4.95 15.76
C TRP A 262 -16.92 6.02 14.70
N ASP A 263 -16.85 7.28 15.08
CA ASP A 263 -17.24 8.42 14.23
C ASP A 263 -16.05 9.09 13.53
N GLN A 264 -14.91 8.39 13.47
CA GLN A 264 -13.71 8.81 12.77
C GLN A 264 -13.24 7.73 11.78
N PRO A 265 -12.48 8.10 10.73
CA PRO A 265 -11.76 7.13 9.92
C PRO A 265 -10.73 6.37 10.77
N ALA A 266 -10.55 5.09 10.51
CA ALA A 266 -9.53 4.27 11.15
C ALA A 266 -8.11 4.84 10.95
N PRO A 267 -7.17 4.59 11.86
CA PRO A 267 -5.75 4.80 11.59
C PRO A 267 -5.28 3.89 10.46
N THR A 268 -4.08 4.13 9.93
CA THR A 268 -3.48 3.24 8.93
C THR A 268 -3.33 1.84 9.51
N MET A 269 -4.06 0.88 8.94
CA MET A 269 -3.96 -0.53 9.29
C MET A 269 -2.84 -1.18 8.47
N THR A 270 -2.01 -1.97 9.12
CA THR A 270 -0.94 -2.75 8.50
C THR A 270 -1.36 -4.21 8.37
N THR A 271 -0.68 -4.97 7.51
CA THR A 271 -0.93 -6.41 7.33
C THR A 271 -0.65 -7.25 8.58
N GLN A 272 0.10 -6.71 9.55
CA GLN A 272 0.45 -7.40 10.80
C GLN A 272 -0.48 -7.08 11.97
N CYS A 273 -1.54 -6.28 11.78
CA CYS A 273 -2.46 -5.95 12.88
C CYS A 273 -3.13 -7.18 13.49
N PHE A 274 -3.27 -8.27 12.73
CA PHE A 274 -3.82 -9.52 13.24
C PHE A 274 -2.86 -10.27 14.18
N ALA A 275 -1.56 -10.13 14.00
CA ALA A 275 -0.54 -10.86 14.76
C ALA A 275 -0.22 -10.22 16.13
N PHE A 276 -0.47 -8.92 16.28
CA PHE A 276 -0.10 -8.15 17.47
C PHE A 276 -1.32 -7.54 18.20
N GLY A 277 -2.52 -7.95 17.80
CA GLY A 277 -3.87 -7.48 18.17
C GLY A 277 -4.11 -7.15 19.57
#